data_dca87185be7af49dd3d6921a8cfcb8d7
#
_entry.id   dca87185be7af49dd3d6921a8cfcb8d7
#
_cell.length_a   1.000
_cell.length_b   1.000
_cell.length_c   1.000
_cell.angle_alpha   90.00
_cell.angle_beta   90.00
_cell.angle_gamma   90.00
#
_symmetry.space_group_name_H-M   'P 1'
#
loop_
_entity.id
_entity.type
_entity.pdbx_description
1 polymer ?
#
loop_
_entity_poly.entity_id
_entity_poly.type
_entity_poly.pdbx_seq_one_letter_code
_entity_poly.pdbx_strand_id
1 'polypeptide(L)'
;MDRRNFLLNTGIVGAGLLGAGNAAPGLLRAGTATNSDSNLTLEETPVAFTVPPLPYSFDALEPYIDAKTMEIHHDKHHGAYVTNLNKALDGQAGLQAKSLDDLLRGLDSIPENIRNAVRNNGGGHWNHSLFWTLMKKGGGGEPKGNLAAAINSTFGSQAGFQEKFAAAGLGRFGSGWAWLVVRDGKLAIDSTANQDTPYLLTGGGKAVLGLDVWEHAYYLKYQNVRADYIKAWWNVVNWDKAAELYDAAKK
;
A
#
# COMPACT_ATOMS: atom_id res chain seq x y z
N MET A 1 1.53 29.34 28.03
CA MET A 1 2.70 28.75 27.37
C MET A 1 2.58 29.04 25.88
N ASP A 2 3.45 29.90 25.42
CA ASP A 2 3.37 30.57 24.12
C ASP A 2 3.82 29.64 22.97
N ARG A 3 3.03 29.56 21.90
CA ARG A 3 3.26 28.72 20.72
C ARG A 3 3.88 29.50 19.55
N ARG A 4 4.85 30.36 19.81
CA ARG A 4 5.54 31.09 18.75
C ARG A 4 7.02 31.01 18.99
N ASN A 5 7.72 30.07 18.35
CA ASN A 5 9.14 30.17 18.00
C ASN A 5 9.62 28.85 17.40
N PHE A 6 9.30 28.61 16.12
CA PHE A 6 9.99 27.61 15.33
C PHE A 6 10.00 28.02 13.85
N LEU A 7 10.73 29.09 13.57
CA LEU A 7 11.22 29.43 12.22
C LEU A 7 12.44 30.33 12.36
N LEU A 8 13.44 30.04 11.56
CA LEU A 8 14.67 30.79 11.26
C LEU A 8 15.96 30.08 11.74
N ASN A 9 16.55 29.32 10.83
CA ASN A 9 17.99 29.38 10.64
C ASN A 9 18.33 29.11 9.17
N THR A 10 18.39 30.17 8.41
CA THR A 10 19.09 30.34 7.14
C THR A 10 20.46 30.94 7.43
N GLY A 11 21.52 30.38 6.83
CA GLY A 11 22.87 30.95 6.91
C GLY A 11 23.79 30.19 5.97
N ILE A 12 23.97 30.69 4.80
CA ILE A 12 25.04 31.57 4.22
C ILE A 12 26.28 30.76 3.78
N VAL A 13 26.40 30.61 2.47
CA VAL A 13 27.41 31.08 1.47
C VAL A 13 28.87 31.09 1.92
N GLY A 14 29.71 30.39 1.15
CA GLY A 14 31.15 30.55 1.10
C GLY A 14 31.68 30.24 -0.32
N ALA A 15 31.96 31.33 -1.05
CA ALA A 15 32.65 31.30 -2.34
C ALA A 15 34.17 31.46 -2.14
N GLY A 16 34.95 30.94 -3.09
CA GLY A 16 36.37 31.24 -3.24
C GLY A 16 37.14 30.03 -3.75
N LEU A 17 38.02 30.02 -4.68
CA LEU A 17 38.75 30.95 -5.54
C LEU A 17 39.53 30.09 -6.54
N LEU A 18 39.68 30.59 -7.71
CA LEU A 18 40.49 30.08 -8.83
C LEU A 18 42.00 30.00 -8.49
N GLY A 19 42.70 28.95 -8.91
CA GLY A 19 44.12 28.85 -8.94
C GLY A 19 44.58 28.09 -10.21
N ALA A 20 45.10 28.85 -11.18
CA ALA A 20 45.78 28.31 -12.35
C ALA A 20 47.25 28.04 -12.04
N GLY A 21 47.81 26.89 -12.53
CA GLY A 21 49.21 26.53 -12.36
C GLY A 21 49.68 25.49 -13.35
N ASN A 22 50.45 25.94 -14.27
CA ASN A 22 51.31 25.44 -15.34
C ASN A 22 51.74 23.97 -15.42
N ALA A 23 51.83 23.52 -16.68
CA ALA A 23 52.39 22.30 -17.18
C ALA A 23 53.93 22.24 -17.16
N ALA A 24 54.46 21.03 -16.98
CA ALA A 24 55.77 20.61 -17.51
C ALA A 24 55.75 19.11 -17.85
N PRO A 25 56.44 18.67 -18.92
CA PRO A 25 56.37 17.29 -19.44
C PRO A 25 57.45 16.40 -18.86
N GLY A 26 57.09 15.17 -18.48
CA GLY A 26 58.06 14.18 -17.94
C GLY A 26 57.72 12.74 -18.30
N LEU A 27 58.47 12.20 -19.22
CA LEU A 27 58.90 10.80 -19.45
C LEU A 27 57.88 9.65 -19.31
N LEU A 28 57.68 9.02 -20.45
CA LEU A 28 57.17 7.67 -20.63
C LEU A 28 58.01 6.63 -19.86
N ARG A 29 57.32 5.87 -18.99
CA ARG A 29 57.83 4.61 -18.46
C ARG A 29 56.79 3.54 -18.73
N ALA A 30 57.15 2.57 -19.60
CA ALA A 30 56.33 1.40 -19.86
C ALA A 30 56.23 0.58 -18.56
N GLY A 31 55.01 0.55 -18.00
CA GLY A 31 54.63 -0.31 -16.88
C GLY A 31 53.69 -1.38 -17.41
N THR A 32 54.04 -2.63 -17.20
CA THR A 32 53.28 -3.83 -17.48
C THR A 32 51.85 -3.71 -16.93
N ALA A 33 50.88 -3.83 -17.83
CA ALA A 33 49.48 -3.90 -17.48
C ALA A 33 49.18 -5.23 -16.77
N THR A 34 49.05 -5.20 -15.47
CA THR A 34 48.36 -6.26 -14.73
C THR A 34 46.87 -6.03 -14.92
N ASN A 35 46.23 -6.92 -15.67
CA ASN A 35 44.78 -6.99 -15.72
C ASN A 35 44.24 -7.30 -14.32
N SER A 36 43.86 -6.27 -13.59
CA SER A 36 42.96 -6.41 -12.45
C SER A 36 41.57 -6.52 -13.03
N ASP A 37 41.03 -7.73 -13.12
CA ASP A 37 39.62 -7.98 -13.28
C ASP A 37 38.89 -7.32 -12.09
N SER A 38 38.58 -6.04 -12.23
CA SER A 38 37.61 -5.37 -11.36
C SER A 38 36.25 -5.93 -11.74
N ASN A 39 35.84 -6.95 -11.02
CA ASN A 39 34.46 -7.43 -10.98
C ASN A 39 33.59 -6.28 -10.46
N LEU A 40 33.13 -5.41 -11.36
CA LEU A 40 32.15 -4.39 -11.11
C LEU A 40 30.84 -5.14 -10.84
N THR A 41 30.63 -5.54 -9.59
CA THR A 41 29.31 -5.84 -9.10
C THR A 41 28.54 -4.52 -9.22
N LEU A 42 27.66 -4.44 -10.20
CA LEU A 42 26.63 -3.42 -10.25
C LEU A 42 25.81 -3.60 -8.97
N GLU A 43 26.10 -2.80 -7.96
CA GLU A 43 25.17 -2.67 -6.82
C GLU A 43 23.87 -2.14 -7.41
N GLU A 44 22.87 -3.01 -7.55
CA GLU A 44 21.53 -2.60 -7.90
C GLU A 44 21.09 -1.58 -6.84
N THR A 45 20.93 -0.34 -7.27
CA THR A 45 20.40 0.71 -6.38
C THR A 45 19.02 0.26 -5.90
N PRO A 46 18.78 0.18 -4.60
CA PRO A 46 17.49 -0.26 -4.06
C PRO A 46 16.37 0.60 -4.64
N VAL A 47 15.37 -0.03 -5.25
CA VAL A 47 14.24 0.68 -5.84
C VAL A 47 13.29 1.08 -4.72
N ALA A 48 13.14 2.38 -4.50
CA ALA A 48 12.18 2.89 -3.53
C ALA A 48 10.74 2.55 -3.96
N PHE A 49 9.87 2.21 -3.00
CA PHE A 49 8.44 2.05 -3.24
C PHE A 49 7.83 3.34 -3.75
N THR A 50 6.85 3.24 -4.64
CA THR A 50 6.13 4.38 -5.23
C THR A 50 4.62 4.17 -5.14
N VAL A 51 3.87 5.25 -5.07
CA VAL A 51 2.40 5.18 -5.13
C VAL A 51 1.99 4.79 -6.54
N PRO A 52 1.27 3.69 -6.77
CA PRO A 52 0.78 3.34 -8.09
C PRO A 52 -0.28 4.36 -8.53
N PRO A 53 -0.35 4.74 -9.82
CA PRO A 53 -1.40 5.61 -10.31
C PRO A 53 -2.77 4.96 -10.12
N LEU A 54 -3.82 5.78 -9.88
CA LEU A 54 -5.19 5.29 -9.90
C LEU A 54 -5.55 4.77 -11.30
N PRO A 55 -6.27 3.65 -11.42
CA PRO A 55 -6.72 3.15 -12.71
C PRO A 55 -7.93 3.93 -13.28
N TYR A 56 -8.35 5.02 -12.63
CA TYR A 56 -9.48 5.89 -12.99
C TYR A 56 -9.24 7.31 -12.43
N SER A 57 -10.02 8.30 -12.89
CA SER A 57 -9.97 9.67 -12.37
C SER A 57 -10.57 9.77 -10.97
N PHE A 58 -10.22 10.80 -10.20
CA PHE A 58 -10.72 10.97 -8.82
C PHE A 58 -12.25 11.03 -8.71
N ASP A 59 -12.93 11.55 -9.74
CA ASP A 59 -14.40 11.67 -9.81
C ASP A 59 -15.10 10.42 -10.34
N ALA A 60 -14.35 9.39 -10.74
CA ALA A 60 -14.92 8.22 -11.41
C ALA A 60 -15.89 7.40 -10.54
N LEU A 61 -15.78 7.52 -9.22
CA LEU A 61 -16.59 6.78 -8.26
C LEU A 61 -17.81 7.58 -7.75
N GLU A 62 -17.99 8.80 -8.25
CA GLU A 62 -19.20 9.58 -7.95
C GLU A 62 -20.46 8.87 -8.50
N PRO A 63 -21.59 8.98 -7.82
CA PRO A 63 -21.84 9.76 -6.59
C PRO A 63 -21.56 9.00 -5.28
N TYR A 64 -20.92 7.84 -5.32
CA TYR A 64 -20.78 6.93 -4.16
C TYR A 64 -19.58 7.29 -3.28
N ILE A 65 -18.43 7.62 -3.86
CA ILE A 65 -17.26 8.15 -3.17
C ILE A 65 -16.90 9.46 -3.85
N ASP A 66 -16.77 10.54 -3.09
CA ASP A 66 -16.53 11.87 -3.65
C ASP A 66 -15.08 12.05 -4.11
N ALA A 67 -14.92 12.89 -5.15
CA ALA A 67 -13.63 13.16 -5.77
C ALA A 67 -12.60 13.71 -4.77
N LYS A 68 -13.04 14.52 -3.79
CA LYS A 68 -12.13 15.10 -2.80
C LYS A 68 -11.60 14.05 -1.82
N THR A 69 -12.45 13.11 -1.41
CA THR A 69 -12.02 11.94 -0.64
C THR A 69 -10.98 11.14 -1.44
N MET A 70 -11.24 10.84 -2.72
CA MET A 70 -10.31 10.07 -3.55
C MET A 70 -8.95 10.75 -3.72
N GLU A 71 -8.92 12.05 -3.98
CA GLU A 71 -7.69 12.84 -4.08
C GLU A 71 -6.87 12.79 -2.80
N ILE A 72 -7.48 13.08 -1.66
CA ILE A 72 -6.78 13.11 -0.37
C ILE A 72 -6.34 11.71 0.03
N HIS A 73 -7.21 10.72 -0.16
CA HIS A 73 -6.97 9.33 0.23
C HIS A 73 -5.78 8.73 -0.55
N HIS A 74 -5.74 8.97 -1.88
CA HIS A 74 -4.63 8.50 -2.72
C HIS A 74 -3.37 9.34 -2.53
N ASP A 75 -3.44 10.67 -2.72
CA ASP A 75 -2.22 11.49 -2.79
C ASP A 75 -1.61 11.79 -1.42
N LYS A 76 -2.43 11.88 -0.37
CA LYS A 76 -1.97 12.25 0.96
C LYS A 76 -1.80 11.03 1.88
N HIS A 77 -2.86 10.23 2.07
CA HIS A 77 -2.79 9.08 2.98
C HIS A 77 -1.91 7.97 2.41
N HIS A 78 -2.18 7.49 1.20
CA HIS A 78 -1.33 6.47 0.56
C HIS A 78 0.09 7.00 0.31
N GLY A 79 0.22 8.24 -0.17
CA GLY A 79 1.52 8.90 -0.35
C GLY A 79 2.36 8.95 0.93
N ALA A 80 1.72 9.23 2.08
CA ALA A 80 2.40 9.24 3.37
C ALA A 80 2.87 7.84 3.80
N TYR A 81 2.07 6.78 3.57
CA TYR A 81 2.50 5.42 3.85
C TYR A 81 3.75 5.04 3.05
N VAL A 82 3.76 5.34 1.74
CA VAL A 82 4.93 5.06 0.89
C VAL A 82 6.17 5.83 1.36
N THR A 83 6.01 7.12 1.62
CA THR A 83 7.13 7.97 2.11
C THR A 83 7.70 7.45 3.43
N ASN A 84 6.83 7.09 4.38
CA ASN A 84 7.25 6.61 5.69
C ASN A 84 7.83 5.19 5.63
N LEU A 85 7.34 4.33 4.73
CA LEU A 85 7.95 3.01 4.50
C LEU A 85 9.37 3.15 3.98
N ASN A 86 9.57 3.95 2.92
CA ASN A 86 10.90 4.20 2.36
C ASN A 86 11.86 4.76 3.40
N LYS A 87 11.39 5.72 4.22
CA LYS A 87 12.17 6.26 5.33
C LYS A 87 12.53 5.21 6.39
N ALA A 88 11.62 4.28 6.70
CA ALA A 88 11.88 3.22 7.67
C ALA A 88 12.92 2.20 7.15
N LEU A 89 12.98 2.02 5.82
CA LEU A 89 13.91 1.11 5.16
C LEU A 89 15.26 1.78 4.79
N ASP A 90 15.40 3.09 5.02
CA ASP A 90 16.63 3.81 4.71
C ASP A 90 17.84 3.20 5.44
N GLY A 91 18.95 2.98 4.71
CA GLY A 91 20.13 2.30 5.22
C GLY A 91 19.98 0.78 5.47
N GLN A 92 18.83 0.17 5.11
CA GLN A 92 18.54 -1.25 5.29
C GLN A 92 18.62 -2.01 3.94
N ALA A 93 19.78 -2.02 3.28
CA ALA A 93 19.95 -2.56 1.91
C ALA A 93 19.31 -3.95 1.71
N GLY A 94 19.47 -4.87 2.65
CA GLY A 94 18.89 -6.22 2.57
C GLY A 94 17.35 -6.25 2.66
N LEU A 95 16.72 -5.22 3.26
CA LEU A 95 15.26 -5.08 3.30
C LEU A 95 14.75 -4.30 2.10
N GLN A 96 15.49 -3.30 1.62
CA GLN A 96 15.15 -2.51 0.44
C GLN A 96 15.10 -3.37 -0.85
N ALA A 97 15.86 -4.47 -0.89
CA ALA A 97 15.83 -5.43 -2.01
C ALA A 97 14.62 -6.38 -1.96
N LYS A 98 13.83 -6.40 -0.88
CA LYS A 98 12.67 -7.29 -0.74
C LYS A 98 11.43 -6.70 -1.37
N SER A 99 10.55 -7.58 -1.87
CA SER A 99 9.20 -7.19 -2.25
C SER A 99 8.38 -6.74 -1.02
N LEU A 100 7.35 -5.93 -1.24
CA LEU A 100 6.44 -5.52 -0.18
C LEU A 100 5.77 -6.72 0.51
N ASP A 101 5.40 -7.74 -0.27
CA ASP A 101 4.83 -8.99 0.24
C ASP A 101 5.81 -9.73 1.15
N ASP A 102 7.10 -9.84 0.76
CA ASP A 102 8.11 -10.49 1.57
C ASP A 102 8.38 -9.74 2.89
N LEU A 103 8.38 -8.41 2.85
CA LEU A 103 8.49 -7.59 4.06
C LEU A 103 7.35 -7.84 5.03
N LEU A 104 6.09 -7.87 4.52
CA LEU A 104 4.89 -8.01 5.34
C LEU A 104 4.68 -9.44 5.86
N ARG A 105 5.08 -10.45 5.09
CA ARG A 105 5.05 -11.86 5.54
C ARG A 105 6.17 -12.17 6.53
N GLY A 106 7.30 -11.49 6.38
CA GLY A 106 8.50 -11.69 7.19
C GLY A 106 8.66 -10.68 8.33
N LEU A 107 7.60 -10.09 8.86
CA LEU A 107 7.67 -9.04 9.89
C LEU A 107 8.50 -9.45 11.12
N ASP A 108 8.45 -10.70 11.54
CA ASP A 108 9.22 -11.19 12.68
C ASP A 108 10.74 -11.13 12.45
N SER A 109 11.16 -11.15 11.18
CA SER A 109 12.57 -11.02 10.79
C SER A 109 13.01 -9.55 10.61
N ILE A 110 12.11 -8.59 10.66
CA ILE A 110 12.42 -7.16 10.59
C ILE A 110 12.99 -6.69 11.93
N PRO A 111 14.07 -5.89 11.97
CA PRO A 111 14.61 -5.33 13.21
C PRO A 111 13.53 -4.63 14.03
N GLU A 112 13.54 -4.86 15.34
CA GLU A 112 12.47 -4.42 16.25
C GLU A 112 12.23 -2.91 16.21
N ASN A 113 13.30 -2.12 16.09
CA ASN A 113 13.24 -0.66 16.05
C ASN A 113 12.50 -0.08 14.84
N ILE A 114 12.38 -0.83 13.72
CA ILE A 114 11.65 -0.40 12.51
C ILE A 114 10.44 -1.28 12.19
N ARG A 115 10.28 -2.45 12.86
CA ARG A 115 9.22 -3.42 12.57
C ARG A 115 7.83 -2.80 12.55
N ASN A 116 7.49 -1.99 13.53
CA ASN A 116 6.19 -1.34 13.60
C ASN A 116 5.99 -0.32 12.47
N ALA A 117 7.05 0.39 12.07
CA ALA A 117 6.98 1.31 10.93
C ALA A 117 6.76 0.54 9.63
N VAL A 118 7.45 -0.57 9.41
CA VAL A 118 7.25 -1.45 8.23
C VAL A 118 5.85 -2.06 8.26
N ARG A 119 5.37 -2.60 9.40
CA ARG A 119 4.02 -3.15 9.54
C ARG A 119 2.95 -2.12 9.16
N ASN A 120 3.01 -0.93 9.76
CA ASN A 120 1.97 0.08 9.57
C ASN A 120 2.04 0.74 8.17
N ASN A 121 3.22 1.15 7.74
CA ASN A 121 3.37 1.88 6.49
C ASN A 121 3.44 0.93 5.29
N GLY A 122 4.10 -0.21 5.41
CA GLY A 122 4.08 -1.27 4.40
C GLY A 122 2.68 -1.85 4.23
N GLY A 123 2.00 -2.15 5.35
CA GLY A 123 0.60 -2.58 5.32
C GLY A 123 -0.31 -1.53 4.68
N GLY A 124 -0.13 -0.25 5.03
CA GLY A 124 -0.87 0.85 4.41
C GLY A 124 -0.65 0.92 2.91
N HIS A 125 0.60 0.83 2.47
CA HIS A 125 0.91 0.81 1.03
C HIS A 125 0.27 -0.41 0.33
N TRP A 126 0.37 -1.59 0.89
CA TRP A 126 -0.19 -2.82 0.33
C TRP A 126 -1.72 -2.75 0.24
N ASN A 127 -2.39 -2.41 1.34
CA ASN A 127 -3.85 -2.34 1.43
C ASN A 127 -4.42 -1.36 0.40
N HIS A 128 -3.84 -0.16 0.29
CA HIS A 128 -4.32 0.87 -0.63
C HIS A 128 -4.03 0.52 -2.08
N SER A 129 -2.85 -0.05 -2.39
CA SER A 129 -2.52 -0.52 -3.75
C SER A 129 -3.53 -1.54 -4.25
N LEU A 130 -3.96 -2.46 -3.39
CA LEU A 130 -5.02 -3.41 -3.69
C LEU A 130 -6.38 -2.72 -3.82
N PHE A 131 -6.73 -1.84 -2.86
CA PHE A 131 -8.04 -1.18 -2.78
C PHE A 131 -8.40 -0.41 -4.04
N TRP A 132 -7.45 0.32 -4.63
CA TRP A 132 -7.68 1.05 -5.87
C TRP A 132 -8.10 0.14 -7.02
N THR A 133 -7.61 -1.08 -7.09
CA THR A 133 -7.97 -2.05 -8.15
C THR A 133 -9.32 -2.72 -7.91
N LEU A 134 -9.79 -2.74 -6.66
CA LEU A 134 -11.06 -3.35 -6.24
C LEU A 134 -12.28 -2.47 -6.51
N MET A 135 -12.07 -1.26 -7.01
CA MET A 135 -13.13 -0.33 -7.40
C MET A 135 -12.98 0.07 -8.86
N LYS A 136 -14.07 0.45 -9.51
CA LYS A 136 -14.05 0.97 -10.88
C LYS A 136 -15.27 1.84 -11.18
N LYS A 137 -15.12 2.75 -12.17
CA LYS A 137 -16.25 3.49 -12.75
C LYS A 137 -17.29 2.49 -13.30
N GLY A 138 -18.56 2.68 -12.92
CA GLY A 138 -19.63 1.76 -13.33
C GLY A 138 -19.46 0.34 -12.78
N GLY A 139 -18.80 0.21 -11.63
CA GLY A 139 -18.73 -1.03 -10.87
C GLY A 139 -20.05 -1.45 -10.26
N GLY A 140 -20.00 -2.32 -9.27
CA GLY A 140 -21.18 -2.84 -8.58
C GLY A 140 -21.84 -4.02 -9.31
N GLY A 141 -23.12 -4.24 -8.99
CA GLY A 141 -23.83 -5.44 -9.45
C GLY A 141 -23.43 -6.68 -8.64
N GLU A 142 -23.32 -7.81 -9.31
CA GLU A 142 -23.05 -9.11 -8.69
C GLU A 142 -21.78 -9.78 -9.26
N PRO A 143 -21.05 -10.56 -8.43
CA PRO A 143 -19.98 -11.41 -8.92
C PRO A 143 -20.47 -12.43 -9.92
N LYS A 144 -19.57 -12.95 -10.76
CA LYS A 144 -19.87 -13.97 -11.77
C LYS A 144 -18.93 -15.18 -11.61
N GLY A 145 -19.24 -16.24 -12.31
CA GLY A 145 -18.36 -17.42 -12.41
C GLY A 145 -18.08 -18.09 -11.06
N ASN A 146 -16.85 -18.52 -10.88
CA ASN A 146 -16.41 -19.29 -9.70
C ASN A 146 -16.60 -18.52 -8.39
N LEU A 147 -16.36 -17.20 -8.38
CA LEU A 147 -16.53 -16.37 -7.19
C LEU A 147 -18.00 -16.32 -6.77
N ALA A 148 -18.95 -16.16 -7.72
CA ALA A 148 -20.37 -16.16 -7.41
C ALA A 148 -20.82 -17.50 -6.82
N ALA A 149 -20.38 -18.61 -7.42
CA ALA A 149 -20.67 -19.95 -6.92
C ALA A 149 -20.14 -20.16 -5.50
N ALA A 150 -18.91 -19.73 -5.25
CA ALA A 150 -18.27 -19.81 -3.92
C ALA A 150 -18.97 -18.95 -2.87
N ILE A 151 -19.39 -17.73 -3.22
CA ILE A 151 -20.15 -16.84 -2.34
C ILE A 151 -21.49 -17.47 -1.98
N ASN A 152 -22.24 -17.98 -2.97
CA ASN A 152 -23.52 -18.62 -2.72
C ASN A 152 -23.37 -19.89 -1.87
N SER A 153 -22.35 -20.71 -2.14
CA SER A 153 -22.08 -21.91 -1.35
C SER A 153 -21.68 -21.61 0.09
N THR A 154 -20.91 -20.53 0.31
CA THR A 154 -20.36 -20.21 1.65
C THR A 154 -21.33 -19.38 2.50
N PHE A 155 -22.04 -18.45 1.87
CA PHE A 155 -22.85 -17.45 2.58
C PHE A 155 -24.36 -17.57 2.30
N GLY A 156 -24.77 -18.52 1.47
CA GLY A 156 -26.15 -18.76 1.09
C GLY A 156 -26.65 -17.91 -0.09
N SER A 157 -26.17 -16.66 -0.18
CA SER A 157 -26.55 -15.73 -1.26
C SER A 157 -25.58 -14.54 -1.30
N GLN A 158 -25.66 -13.76 -2.37
CA GLN A 158 -24.98 -12.46 -2.46
C GLN A 158 -25.42 -11.51 -1.33
N ALA A 159 -26.70 -11.44 -1.02
CA ALA A 159 -27.23 -10.61 0.06
C ALA A 159 -26.69 -11.06 1.43
N GLY A 160 -26.70 -12.36 1.71
CA GLY A 160 -26.12 -12.91 2.96
C GLY A 160 -24.63 -12.66 3.08
N PHE A 161 -23.89 -12.68 1.96
CA PHE A 161 -22.50 -12.27 1.94
C PHE A 161 -22.33 -10.79 2.28
N GLN A 162 -23.08 -9.90 1.59
CA GLN A 162 -23.01 -8.46 1.83
C GLN A 162 -23.37 -8.07 3.27
N GLU A 163 -24.38 -8.73 3.85
CA GLU A 163 -24.76 -8.53 5.25
C GLU A 163 -23.59 -8.87 6.22
N LYS A 164 -22.98 -10.05 6.04
CA LYS A 164 -21.87 -10.48 6.90
C LYS A 164 -20.61 -9.63 6.69
N PHE A 165 -20.33 -9.21 5.47
CA PHE A 165 -19.21 -8.32 5.18
C PHE A 165 -19.43 -6.92 5.79
N ALA A 166 -20.65 -6.39 5.66
CA ALA A 166 -21.01 -5.13 6.31
C ALA A 166 -20.90 -5.23 7.84
N ALA A 167 -21.34 -6.33 8.43
CA ALA A 167 -21.20 -6.57 9.87
C ALA A 167 -19.73 -6.57 10.30
N ALA A 168 -18.83 -7.16 9.52
CA ALA A 168 -17.39 -7.13 9.81
C ALA A 168 -16.83 -5.71 9.75
N GLY A 169 -17.22 -4.90 8.74
CA GLY A 169 -16.82 -3.50 8.62
C GLY A 169 -17.36 -2.60 9.72
N LEU A 170 -18.63 -2.79 10.10
CA LEU A 170 -19.28 -2.04 11.19
C LEU A 170 -18.71 -2.45 12.55
N GLY A 171 -18.48 -3.74 12.76
CA GLY A 171 -17.92 -4.30 13.99
C GLY A 171 -16.45 -3.96 14.21
N ARG A 172 -15.73 -3.47 13.19
CA ARG A 172 -14.35 -3.03 13.33
C ARG A 172 -14.32 -1.74 14.14
N PHE A 173 -14.02 -1.86 15.44
CA PHE A 173 -13.88 -0.70 16.32
C PHE A 173 -12.66 0.12 15.94
N GLY A 174 -12.83 1.43 15.73
CA GLY A 174 -11.79 2.33 15.28
C GLY A 174 -11.43 2.16 13.80
N SER A 175 -10.16 2.34 13.48
CA SER A 175 -9.61 2.26 12.13
C SER A 175 -9.27 0.83 11.74
N GLY A 176 -9.45 0.48 10.49
CA GLY A 176 -9.09 -0.83 9.96
C GLY A 176 -9.77 -1.16 8.66
N TRP A 177 -9.86 -2.45 8.37
CA TRP A 177 -10.32 -2.99 7.09
C TRP A 177 -11.28 -4.14 7.30
N ALA A 178 -12.27 -4.28 6.41
CA ALA A 178 -13.06 -5.49 6.25
C ALA A 178 -12.56 -6.26 5.03
N TRP A 179 -12.48 -7.60 5.12
CA TRP A 179 -11.89 -8.45 4.11
C TRP A 179 -12.80 -9.62 3.74
N LEU A 180 -12.85 -9.94 2.44
CA LEU A 180 -13.14 -11.27 1.94
C LEU A 180 -11.82 -11.92 1.56
N VAL A 181 -11.51 -13.07 2.16
CA VAL A 181 -10.25 -13.79 1.94
C VAL A 181 -10.51 -15.24 1.53
N VAL A 182 -9.54 -15.84 0.87
CA VAL A 182 -9.44 -17.31 0.78
C VAL A 182 -8.48 -17.79 1.88
N ARG A 183 -8.97 -18.64 2.76
CA ARG A 183 -8.22 -19.32 3.81
C ARG A 183 -8.52 -20.81 3.74
N ASP A 184 -7.50 -21.66 3.71
CA ASP A 184 -7.63 -23.12 3.57
C ASP A 184 -8.54 -23.53 2.41
N GLY A 185 -8.41 -22.81 1.29
CA GLY A 185 -9.21 -23.06 0.08
C GLY A 185 -10.69 -22.64 0.16
N LYS A 186 -11.14 -21.97 1.23
CA LYS A 186 -12.53 -21.52 1.43
C LYS A 186 -12.60 -20.00 1.59
N LEU A 187 -13.74 -19.44 1.19
CA LEU A 187 -14.02 -18.03 1.47
C LEU A 187 -14.28 -17.81 2.96
N ALA A 188 -13.69 -16.75 3.51
CA ALA A 188 -13.94 -16.28 4.87
C ALA A 188 -14.05 -14.75 4.88
N ILE A 189 -14.89 -14.22 5.78
CA ILE A 189 -14.95 -12.79 6.08
C ILE A 189 -14.20 -12.56 7.36
N ASP A 190 -13.38 -11.50 7.38
CA ASP A 190 -12.58 -11.12 8.53
C ASP A 190 -12.39 -9.60 8.57
N SER A 191 -11.75 -9.10 9.63
CA SER A 191 -11.38 -7.69 9.73
C SER A 191 -10.04 -7.53 10.41
N THR A 192 -9.25 -6.53 9.98
CA THR A 192 -7.97 -6.19 10.59
C THR A 192 -7.99 -4.79 11.17
N ALA A 193 -7.23 -4.57 12.24
CA ALA A 193 -7.06 -3.24 12.83
C ALA A 193 -6.00 -2.44 12.08
N ASN A 194 -6.15 -1.13 12.09
CA ASN A 194 -5.18 -0.20 11.51
C ASN A 194 -4.82 -0.56 10.05
N GLN A 195 -3.54 -0.77 9.75
CA GLN A 195 -3.07 -1.15 8.42
C GLN A 195 -2.59 -2.62 8.36
N ASP A 196 -3.00 -3.45 9.30
CA ASP A 196 -2.71 -4.88 9.24
C ASP A 196 -3.34 -5.50 7.99
N THR A 197 -2.54 -6.28 7.28
CA THR A 197 -2.96 -7.00 6.07
C THR A 197 -3.58 -8.35 6.43
N PRO A 198 -4.29 -9.00 5.50
CA PRO A 198 -4.78 -10.37 5.69
C PRO A 198 -3.70 -11.41 6.01
N TYR A 199 -2.42 -11.12 5.72
CA TYR A 199 -1.30 -12.00 6.10
C TYR A 199 -1.15 -12.15 7.62
N LEU A 200 -1.59 -11.16 8.39
CA LEU A 200 -1.51 -11.14 9.85
C LEU A 200 -2.74 -11.74 10.54
N LEU A 201 -3.75 -12.16 9.79
CA LEU A 201 -4.89 -12.89 10.33
C LEU A 201 -4.47 -14.28 10.83
N THR A 202 -5.13 -14.77 11.86
CA THR A 202 -4.94 -16.15 12.31
C THR A 202 -5.23 -17.12 11.16
N GLY A 203 -4.26 -17.96 10.82
CA GLY A 203 -4.32 -18.82 9.63
C GLY A 203 -4.06 -18.09 8.32
N GLY A 204 -3.69 -16.81 8.35
CA GLY A 204 -3.42 -16.00 7.16
C GLY A 204 -4.66 -15.74 6.32
N GLY A 205 -4.46 -15.29 5.08
CA GLY A 205 -5.53 -15.09 4.11
C GLY A 205 -5.02 -14.51 2.81
N LYS A 206 -5.53 -14.99 1.67
CA LYS A 206 -5.31 -14.36 0.37
C LYS A 206 -6.50 -13.44 0.11
N ALA A 207 -6.28 -12.13 -0.02
CA ALA A 207 -7.36 -11.15 -0.19
C ALA A 207 -8.09 -11.33 -1.53
N VAL A 208 -9.41 -11.25 -1.49
CA VAL A 208 -10.32 -11.23 -2.65
C VAL A 208 -11.01 -9.87 -2.75
N LEU A 209 -11.51 -9.36 -1.62
CA LEU A 209 -12.03 -7.99 -1.47
C LEU A 209 -11.47 -7.37 -0.21
N GLY A 210 -11.28 -6.05 -0.22
CA GLY A 210 -10.93 -5.24 0.92
C GLY A 210 -11.70 -3.94 0.92
N LEU A 211 -12.21 -3.53 2.07
CA LEU A 211 -12.88 -2.26 2.27
C LEU A 211 -12.19 -1.51 3.40
N ASP A 212 -11.71 -0.31 3.08
CA ASP A 212 -11.16 0.61 4.07
C ASP A 212 -12.30 1.19 4.92
N VAL A 213 -12.24 0.99 6.23
CA VAL A 213 -13.20 1.57 7.18
C VAL A 213 -12.54 2.57 8.13
N TRP A 214 -11.33 3.05 7.79
CA TRP A 214 -10.79 4.27 8.38
C TRP A 214 -11.70 5.45 8.07
N GLU A 215 -11.83 6.38 9.00
CA GLU A 215 -12.69 7.56 8.79
C GLU A 215 -12.25 8.41 7.60
N HIS A 216 -10.95 8.46 7.30
CA HIS A 216 -10.45 9.19 6.13
C HIS A 216 -11.01 8.69 4.78
N ALA A 217 -11.47 7.45 4.72
CA ALA A 217 -12.05 6.86 3.51
C ALA A 217 -13.48 7.35 3.21
N TYR A 218 -14.18 7.95 4.21
CA TYR A 218 -15.60 8.26 4.03
C TYR A 218 -16.10 9.52 4.76
N TYR A 219 -15.31 10.13 5.65
CA TYR A 219 -15.82 11.16 6.57
C TYR A 219 -16.28 12.43 5.85
N LEU A 220 -15.64 12.85 4.75
CA LEU A 220 -16.06 14.05 4.03
C LEU A 220 -17.48 13.95 3.48
N LYS A 221 -17.93 12.77 3.06
CA LYS A 221 -19.24 12.55 2.48
C LYS A 221 -20.26 11.96 3.46
N TYR A 222 -19.84 11.00 4.28
CA TYR A 222 -20.72 10.21 5.13
C TYR A 222 -20.63 10.55 6.62
N GLN A 223 -19.70 11.42 7.00
CA GLN A 223 -19.46 11.80 8.38
C GLN A 223 -19.31 10.56 9.30
N ASN A 224 -20.05 10.51 10.39
CA ASN A 224 -20.02 9.38 11.33
C ASN A 224 -20.85 8.16 10.88
N VAL A 225 -21.52 8.22 9.71
CA VAL A 225 -22.44 7.16 9.26
C VAL A 225 -21.70 6.15 8.39
N ARG A 226 -20.80 5.36 9.01
CA ARG A 226 -20.05 4.31 8.31
C ARG A 226 -20.95 3.32 7.55
N ALA A 227 -22.16 3.05 8.07
CA ALA A 227 -23.10 2.14 7.42
C ALA A 227 -23.50 2.59 6.02
N ASP A 228 -23.73 3.90 5.82
CA ASP A 228 -24.10 4.44 4.51
C ASP A 228 -22.93 4.37 3.51
N TYR A 229 -21.71 4.59 3.98
CA TYR A 229 -20.52 4.40 3.17
C TYR A 229 -20.37 2.93 2.71
N ILE A 230 -20.48 1.97 3.64
CA ILE A 230 -20.39 0.54 3.30
C ILE A 230 -21.46 0.16 2.28
N LYS A 231 -22.70 0.65 2.44
CA LYS A 231 -23.79 0.44 1.51
C LYS A 231 -23.50 1.05 0.13
N ALA A 232 -22.95 2.27 0.10
CA ALA A 232 -22.65 2.96 -1.15
C ALA A 232 -21.50 2.29 -1.91
N TRP A 233 -20.49 1.78 -1.19
CA TRP A 233 -19.30 1.15 -1.77
C TRP A 233 -19.64 -0.04 -2.70
N TRP A 234 -20.70 -0.80 -2.42
CA TRP A 234 -21.12 -1.91 -3.28
C TRP A 234 -21.41 -1.50 -4.73
N ASN A 235 -21.72 -0.23 -4.98
CA ASN A 235 -21.98 0.29 -6.32
C ASN A 235 -20.70 0.56 -7.15
N VAL A 236 -19.54 0.51 -6.54
CA VAL A 236 -18.26 0.76 -7.21
C VAL A 236 -17.33 -0.45 -7.22
N VAL A 237 -17.73 -1.58 -6.62
CA VAL A 237 -16.93 -2.81 -6.55
C VAL A 237 -16.57 -3.32 -7.95
N ASN A 238 -15.30 -3.60 -8.15
CA ASN A 238 -14.77 -4.25 -9.36
C ASN A 238 -14.81 -5.77 -9.18
N TRP A 239 -15.96 -6.37 -9.47
CA TRP A 239 -16.17 -7.82 -9.36
C TRP A 239 -15.27 -8.63 -10.30
N ASP A 240 -14.84 -8.07 -11.44
CA ASP A 240 -13.93 -8.76 -12.35
C ASP A 240 -12.56 -8.94 -11.67
N LYS A 241 -12.05 -7.90 -11.00
CA LYS A 241 -10.80 -8.00 -10.23
C LYS A 241 -10.93 -8.92 -9.03
N ALA A 242 -12.05 -8.87 -8.32
CA ALA A 242 -12.32 -9.80 -7.21
C ALA A 242 -12.34 -11.26 -7.67
N ALA A 243 -12.94 -11.55 -8.83
CA ALA A 243 -12.95 -12.90 -9.42
C ALA A 243 -11.55 -13.37 -9.82
N GLU A 244 -10.75 -12.49 -10.46
CA GLU A 244 -9.34 -12.77 -10.77
C GLU A 244 -8.53 -13.14 -9.53
N LEU A 245 -8.67 -12.36 -8.45
CA LEU A 245 -7.98 -12.60 -7.19
C LEU A 245 -8.43 -13.90 -6.52
N TYR A 246 -9.73 -14.20 -6.57
CA TYR A 246 -10.27 -15.47 -6.08
C TYR A 246 -9.69 -16.67 -6.83
N ASP A 247 -9.69 -16.63 -8.16
CA ASP A 247 -9.17 -17.73 -8.98
C ASP A 247 -7.66 -17.91 -8.77
N ALA A 248 -6.90 -16.81 -8.59
CA ALA A 248 -5.48 -16.87 -8.23
C ALA A 248 -5.25 -17.42 -6.82
N ALA A 249 -6.14 -17.14 -5.88
CA ALA A 249 -6.04 -17.61 -4.49
C ALA A 249 -6.30 -19.10 -4.33
N LYS A 250 -7.00 -19.73 -5.31
CA LYS A 250 -7.33 -21.16 -5.33
C LYS A 250 -6.22 -22.05 -5.92
N LYS A 251 -5.24 -21.45 -6.58
CA LYS A 251 -4.04 -22.14 -7.07
C LYS A 251 -3.02 -22.32 -5.94
#